data_a1c942488c688957b21564c162fca298
#
_entry.id   a1c942488c688957b21564c162fca298
#
_cell.length_a   1.000
_cell.length_b   1.000
_cell.length_c   1.000
_cell.angle_alpha   90.00
_cell.angle_beta   90.00
_cell.angle_gamma   90.00
#
_symmetry.space_group_name_H-M   'P 1'
#
loop_
_entity.id
_entity.type
_entity.pdbx_description
1 polymer ?
#
loop_
_entity_poly.entity_id
_entity_poly.type
_entity_poly.pdbx_seq_one_letter_code
_entity_poly.pdbx_strand_id
1 'polypeptide(L)'
;EGLKPEQNAAAAEVGQAKKQGLDASHLFEANKARGARVKDLEAELERIEADRTKILTALPNVPHASVPVGKSAADNVVVRTWGTPREFDFEPQAHWDLGPALGIIDFERATKIARARFAVLMGAGAQLERALINFMLSLHSGEHGYTEIEPPFLVNSASMYGTGQLPKFEQDLFKINGEWDLYLIPTAEVPVTNLYRGEILDGRTLPLRYTSYTPCFRS
;
A
#
# COMPACT_ATOMS: atom_id res chain seq x y z
N GLU A 1 25.27 19.60 -8.18
CA GLU A 1 26.03 18.65 -9.06
C GLU A 1 27.39 19.24 -9.48
N GLY A 2 27.49 20.54 -9.86
CA GLY A 2 28.73 21.15 -10.32
C GLY A 2 29.85 21.22 -9.28
N LEU A 3 29.53 21.35 -7.99
CA LEU A 3 30.52 21.53 -6.94
C LEU A 3 31.33 20.25 -6.60
N LYS A 4 30.79 19.05 -6.80
CA LYS A 4 31.51 17.79 -6.54
C LYS A 4 32.70 17.56 -7.49
N PRO A 5 32.57 17.75 -8.81
CA PRO A 5 33.71 17.71 -9.71
C PRO A 5 34.79 18.76 -9.36
N GLU A 6 34.37 19.99 -9.01
CA GLU A 6 35.29 21.05 -8.59
C GLU A 6 36.02 20.72 -7.28
N GLN A 7 35.33 20.09 -6.32
CA GLN A 7 35.93 19.62 -5.08
C GLN A 7 36.98 18.54 -5.34
N ASN A 8 36.69 17.59 -6.24
CA ASN A 8 37.61 16.53 -6.60
C ASN A 8 38.85 17.10 -7.33
N ALA A 9 38.67 18.03 -8.24
CA ALA A 9 39.77 18.71 -8.94
C ALA A 9 40.67 19.47 -7.95
N ALA A 10 40.07 20.25 -7.06
CA ALA A 10 40.79 20.98 -6.02
C ALA A 10 41.54 20.05 -5.02
N ALA A 11 40.98 18.90 -4.69
CA ALA A 11 41.66 17.91 -3.88
C ALA A 11 42.90 17.34 -4.60
N ALA A 12 42.83 17.14 -5.92
CA ALA A 12 43.96 16.71 -6.74
C ALA A 12 45.05 17.79 -6.79
N GLU A 13 44.69 19.07 -6.94
CA GLU A 13 45.61 20.20 -6.92
C GLU A 13 46.35 20.32 -5.59
N VAL A 14 45.63 20.21 -4.47
CA VAL A 14 46.25 20.15 -3.11
C VAL A 14 47.25 18.99 -3.01
N GLY A 15 46.90 17.82 -3.54
CA GLY A 15 47.80 16.66 -3.54
C GLY A 15 49.07 16.88 -4.38
N GLN A 16 48.96 17.54 -5.54
CA GLN A 16 50.12 17.89 -6.39
C GLN A 16 51.02 18.94 -5.76
N ALA A 17 50.45 20.02 -5.21
CA ALA A 17 51.20 21.06 -4.55
C ALA A 17 51.99 20.51 -3.37
N LYS A 18 51.40 19.63 -2.55
CA LYS A 18 52.12 18.94 -1.47
C LYS A 18 53.29 18.08 -1.97
N LYS A 19 53.12 17.37 -3.07
CA LYS A 19 54.21 16.54 -3.65
C LYS A 19 55.34 17.41 -4.18
N GLN A 20 55.08 18.63 -4.60
CA GLN A 20 56.07 19.61 -5.10
C GLN A 20 56.71 20.45 -4.01
N GLY A 21 56.31 20.28 -2.73
CA GLY A 21 56.82 21.05 -1.60
C GLY A 21 56.36 22.54 -1.58
N LEU A 22 55.28 22.87 -2.33
CA LEU A 22 54.70 24.18 -2.40
C LEU A 22 53.71 24.41 -1.24
N ASP A 23 53.62 25.69 -0.77
CA ASP A 23 52.61 26.06 0.22
C ASP A 23 51.21 25.96 -0.41
N ALA A 24 50.46 24.99 0.06
CA ALA A 24 49.08 24.70 -0.38
C ALA A 24 48.03 25.13 0.63
N SER A 25 48.40 25.89 1.66
CA SER A 25 47.49 26.24 2.76
C SER A 25 46.19 26.90 2.30
N HIS A 26 46.30 27.83 1.36
CA HIS A 26 45.14 28.52 0.80
C HIS A 26 44.22 27.59 -0.03
N LEU A 27 44.80 26.61 -0.77
CA LEU A 27 44.04 25.60 -1.53
C LEU A 27 43.35 24.64 -0.58
N PHE A 28 43.98 24.30 0.53
CA PHE A 28 43.40 23.45 1.57
C PHE A 28 42.18 24.10 2.24
N GLU A 29 42.31 25.36 2.65
CA GLU A 29 41.20 26.10 3.26
C GLU A 29 40.04 26.31 2.28
N ALA A 30 40.32 26.64 1.00
CA ALA A 30 39.31 26.75 -0.04
C ALA A 30 38.58 25.41 -0.30
N ASN A 31 39.31 24.28 -0.31
CA ASN A 31 38.71 22.97 -0.47
C ASN A 31 37.90 22.54 0.76
N LYS A 32 38.33 22.89 1.96
CA LYS A 32 37.58 22.67 3.20
C LYS A 32 36.28 23.47 3.22
N ALA A 33 36.32 24.75 2.82
CA ALA A 33 35.11 25.58 2.71
C ALA A 33 34.15 25.03 1.64
N ARG A 34 34.68 24.55 0.51
CA ARG A 34 33.88 23.91 -0.55
C ARG A 34 33.24 22.60 -0.06
N GLY A 35 33.98 21.79 0.71
CA GLY A 35 33.46 20.60 1.36
C GLY A 35 32.33 20.88 2.34
N ALA A 36 32.48 21.93 3.17
CA ALA A 36 31.40 22.37 4.06
C ALA A 36 30.17 22.79 3.27
N ARG A 37 30.34 23.56 2.19
CA ARG A 37 29.22 23.99 1.34
C ARG A 37 28.52 22.82 0.64
N VAL A 38 29.25 21.83 0.19
CA VAL A 38 28.68 20.60 -0.38
C VAL A 38 27.81 19.88 0.65
N LYS A 39 28.31 19.72 1.88
CA LYS A 39 27.57 19.10 2.97
C LYS A 39 26.29 19.85 3.33
N ASP A 40 26.34 21.19 3.38
CA ASP A 40 25.16 22.01 3.66
C ASP A 40 24.10 21.85 2.56
N LEU A 41 24.53 21.87 1.30
CA LEU A 41 23.62 21.68 0.15
C LEU A 41 23.05 20.25 0.09
N GLU A 42 23.81 19.23 0.47
CA GLU A 42 23.29 17.85 0.54
C GLU A 42 22.21 17.74 1.62
N ALA A 43 22.41 18.33 2.79
CA ALA A 43 21.41 18.37 3.86
C ALA A 43 20.15 19.16 3.44
N GLU A 44 20.33 20.27 2.72
CA GLU A 44 19.18 21.03 2.18
C GLU A 44 18.43 20.23 1.12
N LEU A 45 19.14 19.56 0.22
CA LEU A 45 18.55 18.70 -0.81
C LEU A 45 17.75 17.57 -0.19
N GLU A 46 18.31 16.87 0.80
CA GLU A 46 17.62 15.80 1.52
C GLU A 46 16.29 16.27 2.12
N ARG A 47 16.32 17.46 2.77
CA ARG A 47 15.10 18.07 3.31
C ARG A 47 14.07 18.36 2.24
N ILE A 48 14.49 19.01 1.13
CA ILE A 48 13.59 19.35 0.03
C ILE A 48 13.00 18.10 -0.63
N GLU A 49 13.80 17.03 -0.80
CA GLU A 49 13.34 15.77 -1.36
C GLU A 49 12.35 15.05 -0.43
N ALA A 50 12.57 15.10 0.88
CA ALA A 50 11.62 14.59 1.87
C ALA A 50 10.29 15.34 1.82
N ASP A 51 10.32 16.69 1.81
CA ASP A 51 9.14 17.53 1.71
C ASP A 51 8.39 17.29 0.40
N ARG A 52 9.11 17.21 -0.73
CA ARG A 52 8.52 16.88 -2.03
C ARG A 52 7.84 15.53 -2.01
N THR A 53 8.50 14.52 -1.46
CA THR A 53 7.96 13.16 -1.38
C THR A 53 6.69 13.15 -0.53
N LYS A 54 6.70 13.81 0.62
CA LYS A 54 5.53 13.94 1.49
C LYS A 54 4.33 14.56 0.77
N ILE A 55 4.55 15.61 -0.04
CA ILE A 55 3.48 16.23 -0.82
C ILE A 55 2.99 15.28 -1.92
N LEU A 56 3.89 14.71 -2.72
CA LEU A 56 3.53 13.86 -3.85
C LEU A 56 2.76 12.60 -3.42
N THR A 57 3.14 11.98 -2.30
CA THR A 57 2.48 10.78 -1.79
C THR A 57 1.08 11.05 -1.18
N ALA A 58 0.78 12.31 -0.85
CA ALA A 58 -0.53 12.72 -0.38
C ALA A 58 -1.49 13.16 -1.49
N LEU A 59 -0.98 13.45 -2.69
CA LEU A 59 -1.82 13.89 -3.81
C LEU A 59 -2.64 12.71 -4.36
N PRO A 60 -3.93 12.94 -4.64
CA PRO A 60 -4.74 11.97 -5.38
C PRO A 60 -4.20 11.75 -6.79
N ASN A 61 -4.46 10.55 -7.33
CA ASN A 61 -4.14 10.30 -8.74
C ASN A 61 -4.97 11.22 -9.66
N VAL A 62 -4.40 11.58 -10.80
CA VAL A 62 -5.08 12.37 -11.83
C VAL A 62 -6.19 11.52 -12.46
N PRO A 63 -7.46 11.94 -12.42
CA PRO A 63 -8.54 11.20 -13.05
C PRO A 63 -8.38 11.19 -14.57
N HIS A 64 -8.88 10.14 -15.22
CA HIS A 64 -8.93 10.06 -16.67
C HIS A 64 -9.84 11.16 -17.24
N ALA A 65 -9.55 11.64 -18.47
CA ALA A 65 -10.28 12.73 -19.10
C ALA A 65 -11.79 12.47 -19.31
N SER A 66 -12.23 11.20 -19.31
CA SER A 66 -13.64 10.82 -19.38
C SER A 66 -14.39 10.94 -18.07
N VAL A 67 -13.71 11.20 -16.94
CA VAL A 67 -14.37 11.37 -15.64
C VAL A 67 -14.95 12.77 -15.56
N PRO A 68 -16.27 12.90 -15.34
CA PRO A 68 -16.89 14.22 -15.24
C PRO A 68 -16.41 14.95 -13.98
N VAL A 69 -16.30 16.26 -14.08
CA VAL A 69 -16.06 17.12 -12.92
C VAL A 69 -17.37 17.23 -12.13
N GLY A 70 -17.34 16.81 -10.86
CA GLY A 70 -18.52 16.83 -9.98
C GLY A 70 -18.15 17.19 -8.55
N LYS A 71 -19.17 17.53 -7.75
CA LYS A 71 -19.01 17.88 -6.33
C LYS A 71 -19.29 16.71 -5.40
N SER A 72 -20.03 15.71 -5.87
CA SER A 72 -20.45 14.56 -5.08
C SER A 72 -20.69 13.33 -5.94
N ALA A 73 -20.96 12.19 -5.32
CA ALA A 73 -21.31 10.94 -6.00
C ALA A 73 -22.61 11.07 -6.86
N ALA A 74 -23.47 12.05 -6.57
CA ALA A 74 -24.66 12.32 -7.38
C ALA A 74 -24.36 12.81 -8.80
N ASP A 75 -23.15 13.34 -9.01
CA ASP A 75 -22.68 13.82 -10.31
C ASP A 75 -22.06 12.70 -11.16
N ASN A 76 -21.97 11.47 -10.62
CA ASN A 76 -21.44 10.33 -11.35
C ASN A 76 -22.36 9.94 -12.51
N VAL A 77 -21.75 9.68 -13.67
CA VAL A 77 -22.49 9.22 -14.87
C VAL A 77 -22.46 7.70 -14.93
N VAL A 78 -23.64 7.09 -15.05
CA VAL A 78 -23.77 5.65 -15.27
C VAL A 78 -23.28 5.33 -16.67
N VAL A 79 -22.16 4.62 -16.77
CA VAL A 79 -21.53 4.25 -18.06
C VAL A 79 -22.27 3.09 -18.71
N ARG A 80 -22.73 2.12 -17.93
CA ARG A 80 -23.43 0.93 -18.43
C ARG A 80 -24.30 0.31 -17.32
N THR A 81 -25.46 -0.15 -17.69
CA THR A 81 -26.31 -1.02 -16.87
C THR A 81 -26.32 -2.44 -17.45
N TRP A 82 -26.43 -3.46 -16.58
CA TRP A 82 -26.55 -4.85 -16.95
C TRP A 82 -27.51 -5.57 -16.02
N GLY A 83 -28.38 -6.41 -16.62
CA GLY A 83 -29.38 -7.17 -15.88
C GLY A 83 -30.56 -6.35 -15.40
N THR A 84 -31.51 -7.04 -14.81
CA THR A 84 -32.69 -6.46 -14.15
C THR A 84 -32.72 -6.98 -12.72
N PRO A 85 -32.84 -6.10 -11.71
CA PRO A 85 -33.00 -6.53 -10.32
C PRO A 85 -34.22 -7.46 -10.20
N ARG A 86 -34.09 -8.52 -9.39
CA ARG A 86 -35.20 -9.41 -9.10
C ARG A 86 -36.26 -8.64 -8.28
N GLU A 87 -37.50 -8.72 -8.72
CA GLU A 87 -38.65 -8.29 -7.93
C GLU A 87 -39.09 -9.42 -7.00
N PHE A 88 -39.38 -9.08 -5.75
CA PHE A 88 -39.87 -10.02 -4.75
C PHE A 88 -41.36 -9.74 -4.51
N ASP A 89 -42.13 -10.78 -4.30
CA ASP A 89 -43.53 -10.75 -3.90
C ASP A 89 -43.72 -10.65 -2.36
N PHE A 90 -42.63 -10.44 -1.66
CA PHE A 90 -42.55 -10.24 -0.21
C PHE A 90 -41.58 -9.12 0.15
N GLU A 91 -41.68 -8.57 1.36
CA GLU A 91 -40.75 -7.59 1.91
C GLU A 91 -39.41 -8.25 2.25
N PRO A 92 -38.31 -7.97 1.52
CA PRO A 92 -37.01 -8.56 1.80
C PRO A 92 -36.40 -7.96 3.07
N GLN A 93 -35.94 -8.83 3.96
CA GLN A 93 -35.27 -8.44 5.19
C GLN A 93 -33.75 -8.36 5.01
N ALA A 94 -33.13 -7.46 5.76
CA ALA A 94 -31.68 -7.32 5.74
C ALA A 94 -30.97 -8.46 6.47
N HIS A 95 -29.72 -8.75 6.13
CA HIS A 95 -28.94 -9.83 6.75
C HIS A 95 -28.72 -9.65 8.27
N TRP A 96 -28.71 -8.40 8.76
CA TRP A 96 -28.56 -8.12 10.18
C TRP A 96 -29.85 -8.38 10.99
N ASP A 97 -30.99 -8.54 10.34
CA ASP A 97 -32.25 -8.97 10.94
C ASP A 97 -32.42 -10.47 10.79
N LEU A 98 -32.17 -11.01 9.59
CA LEU A 98 -32.29 -12.45 9.31
C LEU A 98 -31.28 -13.30 10.08
N GLY A 99 -29.99 -12.87 10.14
CA GLY A 99 -28.93 -13.62 10.77
C GLY A 99 -29.17 -13.92 12.24
N PRO A 100 -29.48 -12.91 13.07
CA PRO A 100 -29.87 -13.10 14.46
C PRO A 100 -31.17 -13.91 14.62
N ALA A 101 -32.20 -13.63 13.83
CA ALA A 101 -33.47 -14.34 13.89
C ALA A 101 -33.32 -15.85 13.60
N LEU A 102 -32.41 -16.23 12.71
CA LEU A 102 -32.07 -17.61 12.39
C LEU A 102 -31.01 -18.21 13.34
N GLY A 103 -30.44 -17.42 14.25
CA GLY A 103 -29.39 -17.86 15.18
C GLY A 103 -28.05 -18.18 14.49
N ILE A 104 -27.80 -17.64 13.29
CA ILE A 104 -26.59 -17.93 12.51
C ILE A 104 -25.57 -16.78 12.53
N ILE A 105 -25.97 -15.61 13.01
CA ILE A 105 -25.09 -14.43 13.23
C ILE A 105 -25.36 -13.86 14.62
N ASP A 106 -24.30 -13.56 15.38
CA ASP A 106 -24.39 -12.93 16.70
C ASP A 106 -23.49 -11.69 16.76
N PHE A 107 -24.10 -10.52 16.66
CA PHE A 107 -23.41 -9.24 16.75
C PHE A 107 -23.16 -8.81 18.21
N GLU A 108 -24.03 -9.20 19.12
CA GLU A 108 -23.92 -8.83 20.53
C GLU A 108 -22.70 -9.48 21.18
N ARG A 109 -22.55 -10.81 21.00
CA ARG A 109 -21.38 -11.53 21.50
C ARG A 109 -20.11 -11.10 20.77
N ALA A 110 -20.16 -10.79 19.49
CA ALA A 110 -19.03 -10.25 18.76
C ALA A 110 -18.55 -8.91 19.36
N THR A 111 -19.48 -8.01 19.68
CA THR A 111 -19.16 -6.71 20.30
C THR A 111 -18.51 -6.90 21.68
N LYS A 112 -18.96 -7.90 22.46
CA LYS A 112 -18.36 -8.25 23.75
C LYS A 112 -16.92 -8.75 23.61
N ILE A 113 -16.61 -9.50 22.56
CA ILE A 113 -15.28 -10.09 22.31
C ILE A 113 -14.32 -9.06 21.72
N ALA A 114 -14.81 -8.25 20.80
CA ALA A 114 -13.99 -7.30 20.03
C ALA A 114 -14.55 -5.88 20.12
N ARG A 115 -15.37 -5.48 19.15
CA ARG A 115 -16.01 -4.14 19.04
C ARG A 115 -17.25 -4.23 18.15
N ALA A 116 -17.97 -3.12 18.05
CA ALA A 116 -18.99 -2.93 17.02
C ALA A 116 -18.43 -3.21 15.62
N ARG A 117 -19.26 -3.67 14.71
CA ARG A 117 -18.93 -4.07 13.32
C ARG A 117 -18.20 -5.44 13.19
N PHE A 118 -18.02 -6.16 14.27
CA PHE A 118 -17.64 -7.57 14.21
C PHE A 118 -18.90 -8.45 14.26
N ALA A 119 -18.77 -9.66 13.75
CA ALA A 119 -19.82 -10.67 13.77
C ALA A 119 -19.25 -12.03 14.23
N VAL A 120 -20.04 -12.79 14.98
CA VAL A 120 -19.77 -14.21 15.22
C VAL A 120 -20.74 -15.00 14.34
N LEU A 121 -20.20 -15.80 13.43
CA LEU A 121 -20.98 -16.75 12.63
C LEU A 121 -21.12 -18.06 13.38
N MET A 122 -22.33 -18.62 13.41
CA MET A 122 -22.63 -19.83 14.19
C MET A 122 -23.33 -20.88 13.31
N GLY A 123 -23.07 -22.15 13.61
CA GLY A 123 -23.75 -23.26 12.97
C GLY A 123 -23.78 -23.18 11.42
N ALA A 124 -24.96 -23.08 10.85
CA ALA A 124 -25.17 -22.99 9.41
C ALA A 124 -24.52 -21.72 8.79
N GLY A 125 -24.44 -20.61 9.52
CA GLY A 125 -23.77 -19.40 9.06
C GLY A 125 -22.28 -19.61 8.84
N ALA A 126 -21.58 -20.21 9.79
CA ALA A 126 -20.16 -20.54 9.64
C ALA A 126 -19.91 -21.59 8.56
N GLN A 127 -20.83 -22.55 8.41
CA GLN A 127 -20.74 -23.55 7.32
C GLN A 127 -20.93 -22.91 5.93
N LEU A 128 -21.86 -21.97 5.82
CA LEU A 128 -22.12 -21.25 4.55
C LEU A 128 -20.91 -20.38 4.17
N GLU A 129 -20.33 -19.64 5.10
CA GLU A 129 -19.11 -18.84 4.83
C GLU A 129 -17.98 -19.74 4.28
N ARG A 130 -17.69 -20.85 4.98
CA ARG A 130 -16.66 -21.79 4.52
C ARG A 130 -16.98 -22.40 3.17
N ALA A 131 -18.24 -22.72 2.89
CA ALA A 131 -18.67 -23.26 1.61
C ALA A 131 -18.48 -22.25 0.48
N LEU A 132 -18.79 -20.97 0.71
CA LEU A 132 -18.57 -19.89 -0.24
C LEU A 132 -17.08 -19.65 -0.51
N ILE A 133 -16.24 -19.66 0.54
CA ILE A 133 -14.77 -19.56 0.40
C ILE A 133 -14.26 -20.68 -0.52
N ASN A 134 -14.59 -21.93 -0.19
CA ASN A 134 -14.17 -23.08 -0.98
C ASN A 134 -14.69 -23.02 -2.42
N PHE A 135 -15.95 -22.63 -2.62
CA PHE A 135 -16.54 -22.49 -3.95
C PHE A 135 -15.77 -21.46 -4.79
N MET A 136 -15.54 -20.26 -4.24
CA MET A 136 -14.85 -19.19 -4.97
C MET A 136 -13.40 -19.55 -5.29
N LEU A 137 -12.66 -20.11 -4.33
CA LEU A 137 -11.27 -20.53 -4.56
C LEU A 137 -11.21 -21.66 -5.62
N SER A 138 -12.07 -22.66 -5.53
CA SER A 138 -12.13 -23.77 -6.49
C SER A 138 -12.50 -23.30 -7.90
N LEU A 139 -13.46 -22.37 -8.01
CA LEU A 139 -13.88 -21.81 -9.30
C LEU A 139 -12.73 -21.02 -9.94
N HIS A 140 -12.07 -20.16 -9.18
CA HIS A 140 -10.99 -19.33 -9.71
C HIS A 140 -9.75 -20.14 -10.06
N SER A 141 -9.36 -21.10 -9.24
CA SER A 141 -8.20 -21.96 -9.52
C SER A 141 -8.48 -23.02 -10.59
N GLY A 142 -9.69 -23.60 -10.60
CA GLY A 142 -10.05 -24.68 -11.53
C GLY A 142 -10.49 -24.19 -12.91
N GLU A 143 -11.31 -23.16 -12.99
CA GLU A 143 -11.92 -22.71 -14.25
C GLU A 143 -11.31 -21.41 -14.81
N HIS A 144 -10.91 -20.49 -13.96
CA HIS A 144 -10.43 -19.16 -14.40
C HIS A 144 -8.91 -19.09 -14.56
N GLY A 145 -8.16 -20.17 -14.27
CA GLY A 145 -6.72 -20.24 -14.43
C GLY A 145 -5.91 -19.36 -13.47
N TYR A 146 -6.44 -19.12 -12.28
CA TYR A 146 -5.70 -18.46 -11.21
C TYR A 146 -4.89 -19.47 -10.40
N THR A 147 -3.74 -19.05 -9.90
CA THR A 147 -2.97 -19.80 -8.90
C THR A 147 -3.43 -19.37 -7.53
N GLU A 148 -3.88 -20.31 -6.71
CA GLU A 148 -4.21 -20.05 -5.32
C GLU A 148 -2.95 -19.84 -4.51
N ILE A 149 -2.91 -18.79 -3.68
CA ILE A 149 -1.80 -18.48 -2.78
C ILE A 149 -2.32 -18.11 -1.40
N GLU A 150 -1.56 -18.43 -0.38
CA GLU A 150 -1.81 -18.04 1.01
C GLU A 150 -0.67 -17.14 1.50
N PRO A 151 -0.83 -15.82 1.41
CA PRO A 151 0.19 -14.86 1.82
C PRO A 151 0.14 -14.62 3.34
N PRO A 152 1.22 -14.04 3.92
CA PRO A 152 1.19 -13.57 5.30
C PRO A 152 0.09 -12.55 5.54
N PHE A 153 -0.54 -12.60 6.73
CA PHE A 153 -1.56 -11.62 7.16
C PHE A 153 -0.96 -10.40 7.86
N LEU A 154 0.35 -10.43 8.08
CA LEU A 154 1.16 -9.31 8.57
C LEU A 154 2.15 -8.93 7.50
N VAL A 155 2.23 -7.64 7.19
CA VAL A 155 3.12 -7.09 6.18
C VAL A 155 3.88 -5.88 6.72
N ASN A 156 5.04 -5.58 6.14
CA ASN A 156 5.84 -4.41 6.51
C ASN A 156 5.28 -3.11 5.91
N SER A 157 5.74 -1.96 6.43
CA SER A 157 5.36 -0.64 5.95
C SER A 157 5.63 -0.44 4.45
N ALA A 158 6.71 -1.01 3.93
CA ALA A 158 7.06 -0.92 2.53
C ALA A 158 6.02 -1.60 1.61
N SER A 159 5.38 -2.69 2.07
CA SER A 159 4.27 -3.33 1.36
C SER A 159 2.99 -2.49 1.43
N MET A 160 2.69 -1.89 2.58
CA MET A 160 1.57 -0.95 2.72
C MET A 160 1.73 0.28 1.84
N TYR A 161 2.96 0.78 1.72
CA TYR A 161 3.29 1.89 0.81
C TYR A 161 3.15 1.49 -0.66
N GLY A 162 3.58 0.29 -1.02
CA GLY A 162 3.53 -0.22 -2.40
C GLY A 162 2.13 -0.32 -3.00
N THR A 163 1.10 -0.45 -2.17
CA THR A 163 -0.32 -0.47 -2.57
C THR A 163 -1.10 0.77 -2.14
N GLY A 164 -0.41 1.82 -1.67
CA GLY A 164 -1.00 3.14 -1.40
C GLY A 164 -1.82 3.26 -0.11
N GLN A 165 -1.75 2.28 0.79
CA GLN A 165 -2.33 2.43 2.13
C GLN A 165 -1.57 3.44 2.96
N LEU A 166 -0.24 3.41 2.91
CA LEU A 166 0.61 4.41 3.52
C LEU A 166 1.06 5.47 2.49
N PRO A 167 1.24 6.71 2.92
CA PRO A 167 1.01 7.26 4.26
C PRO A 167 -0.45 7.68 4.52
N LYS A 168 -1.30 7.73 3.50
CA LYS A 168 -2.60 8.42 3.52
C LYS A 168 -3.61 7.80 4.49
N PHE A 169 -3.65 6.47 4.60
CA PHE A 169 -4.65 5.73 5.36
C PHE A 169 -4.07 5.09 6.63
N GLU A 170 -2.96 5.61 7.16
CA GLU A 170 -2.30 5.02 8.34
C GLU A 170 -3.24 4.91 9.55
N GLN A 171 -4.17 5.86 9.70
CA GLN A 171 -5.14 5.87 10.81
C GLN A 171 -6.18 4.74 10.72
N ASP A 172 -6.39 4.19 9.54
CA ASP A 172 -7.34 3.10 9.28
C ASP A 172 -6.68 1.71 9.37
N LEU A 173 -5.40 1.66 9.73
CA LEU A 173 -4.61 0.44 9.78
C LEU A 173 -4.33 0.00 11.22
N PHE A 174 -4.25 -1.31 11.42
CA PHE A 174 -3.79 -1.90 12.67
C PHE A 174 -2.28 -2.14 12.61
N LYS A 175 -1.51 -1.25 13.22
CA LYS A 175 -0.07 -1.39 13.39
C LYS A 175 0.25 -2.24 14.61
N ILE A 176 1.18 -3.16 14.49
CA ILE A 176 1.69 -3.93 15.61
C ILE A 176 2.61 -3.04 16.46
N ASN A 177 2.32 -2.97 17.76
CA ASN A 177 3.15 -2.20 18.69
C ASN A 177 4.46 -2.94 18.98
N GLY A 178 5.53 -2.18 19.20
CA GLY A 178 6.85 -2.70 19.53
C GLY A 178 7.89 -2.39 18.44
N GLU A 179 8.97 -3.15 18.42
CA GLU A 179 10.11 -2.94 17.48
C GLU A 179 9.86 -3.48 16.07
N TRP A 180 8.74 -4.15 15.86
CA TRP A 180 8.40 -4.79 14.59
C TRP A 180 7.69 -3.81 13.66
N ASP A 181 8.23 -3.61 12.46
CA ASP A 181 7.57 -2.85 11.40
C ASP A 181 6.53 -3.73 10.70
N LEU A 182 5.41 -4.03 11.38
CA LEU A 182 4.35 -4.89 10.87
C LEU A 182 2.97 -4.27 11.07
N TYR A 183 2.10 -4.55 10.10
CA TYR A 183 0.69 -4.17 10.05
C TYR A 183 -0.16 -5.38 9.71
N LEU A 184 -1.35 -5.50 10.34
CA LEU A 184 -2.38 -6.43 9.86
C LEU A 184 -2.90 -5.96 8.49
N ILE A 185 -3.03 -6.88 7.55
CA ILE A 185 -3.46 -6.56 6.19
C ILE A 185 -4.90 -6.06 6.14
N PRO A 186 -5.20 -4.93 5.44
CA PRO A 186 -6.57 -4.48 5.19
C PRO A 186 -7.24 -5.22 4.04
N THR A 187 -6.46 -5.91 3.21
CA THR A 187 -6.89 -6.68 2.05
C THR A 187 -5.76 -7.61 1.60
N ALA A 188 -6.11 -8.75 1.00
CA ALA A 188 -5.14 -9.66 0.37
C ALA A 188 -4.34 -8.99 -0.75
N GLU A 189 -4.87 -7.94 -1.37
CA GLU A 189 -4.19 -7.16 -2.41
C GLU A 189 -2.80 -6.71 -1.97
N VAL A 190 -2.65 -6.27 -0.71
CA VAL A 190 -1.37 -5.76 -0.20
C VAL A 190 -0.25 -6.80 -0.31
N PRO A 191 -0.32 -7.98 0.31
CA PRO A 191 0.74 -8.97 0.17
C PRO A 191 0.85 -9.51 -1.26
N VAL A 192 -0.25 -9.76 -1.95
CA VAL A 192 -0.25 -10.38 -3.29
C VAL A 192 0.41 -9.46 -4.33
N THR A 193 0.07 -8.17 -4.34
CA THR A 193 0.66 -7.20 -5.28
C THR A 193 2.16 -7.01 -5.02
N ASN A 194 2.58 -7.12 -3.75
CA ASN A 194 3.97 -6.92 -3.36
C ASN A 194 4.85 -8.18 -3.51
N LEU A 195 4.34 -9.32 -3.96
CA LEU A 195 5.14 -10.54 -4.17
C LEU A 195 6.38 -10.29 -5.04
N TYR A 196 6.21 -9.49 -6.08
CA TYR A 196 7.26 -9.20 -7.05
C TYR A 196 7.77 -7.75 -6.99
N ARG A 197 7.52 -7.06 -5.87
CA ARG A 197 7.98 -5.68 -5.70
C ARG A 197 9.50 -5.59 -5.83
N GLY A 198 9.96 -4.71 -6.72
CA GLY A 198 11.40 -4.49 -6.97
C GLY A 198 12.04 -5.53 -7.88
N GLU A 199 11.27 -6.46 -8.46
CA GLU A 199 11.76 -7.45 -9.41
C GLU A 199 11.49 -7.04 -10.86
N ILE A 200 12.38 -7.43 -11.76
CA ILE A 200 12.17 -7.33 -13.21
C ILE A 200 11.69 -8.70 -13.69
N LEU A 201 10.42 -8.76 -14.10
CA LEU A 201 9.82 -10.01 -14.52
C LEU A 201 10.07 -10.29 -16.00
N ASP A 202 10.22 -11.57 -16.37
CA ASP A 202 10.24 -11.99 -17.76
C ASP A 202 8.83 -11.83 -18.37
N GLY A 203 8.71 -11.01 -19.41
CA GLY A 203 7.44 -10.77 -20.09
C GLY A 203 6.72 -12.03 -20.61
N ARG A 204 7.47 -13.12 -20.82
CA ARG A 204 6.91 -14.42 -21.24
C ARG A 204 6.12 -15.13 -20.13
N THR A 205 6.32 -14.74 -18.87
CA THR A 205 5.59 -15.31 -17.72
C THR A 205 4.28 -14.58 -17.44
N LEU A 206 4.00 -13.49 -18.14
CA LEU A 206 2.81 -12.67 -17.94
C LEU A 206 1.64 -13.16 -18.82
N PRO A 207 0.39 -13.02 -18.37
CA PRO A 207 -0.01 -12.45 -17.08
C PRO A 207 0.13 -13.43 -15.91
N LEU A 208 0.56 -12.95 -14.76
CA LEU A 208 0.50 -13.68 -13.49
C LEU A 208 -0.88 -13.48 -12.86
N ARG A 209 -1.56 -14.55 -12.52
CA ARG A 209 -2.93 -14.53 -11.97
C ARG A 209 -2.95 -15.26 -10.64
N TYR A 210 -3.32 -14.55 -9.58
CA TYR A 210 -3.41 -15.12 -8.24
C TYR A 210 -4.79 -14.91 -7.64
N THR A 211 -5.24 -15.88 -6.86
CA THR A 211 -6.42 -15.78 -6.00
C THR A 211 -6.02 -16.12 -4.58
N SER A 212 -6.66 -15.48 -3.61
CA SER A 212 -6.36 -15.68 -2.20
C SER A 212 -7.59 -15.42 -1.33
N TYR A 213 -7.74 -16.21 -0.29
CA TYR A 213 -8.62 -15.90 0.83
C TYR A 213 -7.78 -15.46 2.02
N THR A 214 -8.11 -14.32 2.61
CA THR A 214 -7.48 -13.81 3.83
C THR A 214 -8.50 -13.11 4.72
N PRO A 215 -8.32 -13.07 6.05
CA PRO A 215 -8.96 -12.04 6.84
C PRO A 215 -8.48 -10.66 6.40
N CYS A 216 -9.34 -9.64 6.57
CA CYS A 216 -9.06 -8.26 6.24
C CYS A 216 -9.37 -7.38 7.46
N PHE A 217 -8.40 -6.57 7.88
CA PHE A 217 -8.46 -5.79 9.12
C PHE A 217 -8.51 -4.30 8.79
N ARG A 218 -9.62 -3.65 9.14
CA ARG A 218 -9.81 -2.20 8.98
C ARG A 218 -10.39 -1.62 10.26
N SER A 219 -9.86 -0.48 10.74
CA SER A 219 -10.37 0.22 11.93
C SER A 219 -11.61 1.04 11.67
#